data_f21db4f48daf190893b2c2ff937cf9b7
#
_entry.id   f21db4f48daf190893b2c2ff937cf9b7
#
_cell.length_a   1.000
_cell.length_b   1.000
_cell.length_c   1.000
_cell.angle_alpha   90.00
_cell.angle_beta   90.00
_cell.angle_gamma   90.00
#
_symmetry.space_group_name_H-M   'P 1'
#
loop_
_entity.id
_entity.type
_entity.pdbx_description
1 polymer ?
#
loop_
_entity_poly.entity_id
_entity_poly.type
_entity_poly.pdbx_seq_one_letter_code
_entity_poly.pdbx_strand_id
1 'polypeptide(L)'
;MPATPDRSTHPRTPHNRKILTLTAAALSAACLAGALVGPAQAQTQAQAQTQAQAQTQVQAPAAFTHPGVLVGSSQLDFIRGKVQTGAAPWKGAYDQMMASKYGSLSYTPKPRAVVECGPYSDPNYGCTDERQDAIAAYTHALAWYVTRDDRYAKKAIEIMDAWSATIKDHTNSNAPLQTGWAGSVWPRAAEIIRYTYTSWPNVNRFATMLRNVYLPKVINGSNSNGNWELSMMEAAVGISVFLDDRTSYDKAVARYLNRTQAYVYLESDGALPKTVPGSGLDTKDKIVKYWQGQSTFVTGLTQETCRDFTHTGYGISAISHIAETSRIQGEDLYPQVGERLRQALGFQSKYELGTAVPSWLCGGTVKDHLGPVTEVGFNALHNRLGYPMDNTQKLTEQQRPAGTNNLFVAWETLTHANNTN
;
A
#
# COMPACT_ATOMS: atom_id res chain seq x y z
N MET A 1 10.80 -6.64 56.86
CA MET A 1 9.67 -6.77 57.79
C MET A 1 8.44 -6.19 57.12
N PRO A 2 7.34 -6.90 57.08
CA PRO A 2 6.23 -6.72 56.16
C PRO A 2 5.06 -5.99 56.78
N ALA A 3 4.22 -5.44 55.90
CA ALA A 3 2.82 -5.23 56.25
C ALA A 3 1.95 -5.49 55.00
N THR A 4 1.16 -6.51 55.12
CA THR A 4 0.07 -6.92 54.21
C THR A 4 -1.27 -6.49 54.84
N PRO A 5 -2.37 -6.81 54.20
CA PRO A 5 -3.34 -5.93 53.60
C PRO A 5 -4.70 -5.99 54.31
N ASP A 6 -5.61 -5.15 53.91
CA ASP A 6 -6.99 -5.28 54.38
C ASP A 6 -7.96 -5.62 53.26
N ARG A 7 -8.75 -6.67 53.48
CA ARG A 7 -9.89 -7.11 52.67
C ARG A 7 -11.16 -6.46 53.24
N SER A 8 -11.94 -5.84 52.39
CA SER A 8 -13.36 -5.61 52.72
C SER A 8 -14.27 -6.18 51.62
N THR A 9 -14.95 -7.20 52.03
CA THR A 9 -16.08 -7.88 51.38
C THR A 9 -17.35 -7.05 51.56
N HIS A 10 -18.14 -6.84 50.53
CA HIS A 10 -19.58 -6.53 50.64
C HIS A 10 -20.41 -7.22 49.53
N PRO A 11 -21.68 -7.52 49.81
CA PRO A 11 -22.38 -8.70 49.30
C PRO A 11 -23.23 -8.42 48.06
N ARG A 12 -23.49 -9.50 47.33
CA ARG A 12 -24.40 -9.59 46.16
C ARG A 12 -25.86 -9.59 46.65
N THR A 13 -26.69 -8.79 45.99
CA THR A 13 -28.13 -9.00 45.96
C THR A 13 -28.60 -9.30 44.52
N PRO A 14 -29.54 -10.23 44.33
CA PRO A 14 -30.02 -10.63 43.01
C PRO A 14 -31.22 -9.79 42.58
N HIS A 15 -31.27 -9.27 41.39
CA HIS A 15 -32.45 -8.70 40.79
C HIS A 15 -33.07 -9.63 39.74
N ASN A 16 -34.28 -10.02 40.02
CA ASN A 16 -35.23 -10.79 39.21
C ASN A 16 -35.52 -10.07 37.87
N ARG A 17 -35.32 -10.77 36.77
CA ARG A 17 -35.91 -10.42 35.48
C ARG A 17 -37.31 -11.02 35.38
N LYS A 18 -38.32 -10.15 35.30
CA LYS A 18 -39.67 -10.51 34.84
C LYS A 18 -39.74 -10.40 33.33
N ILE A 19 -40.05 -11.50 32.70
CA ILE A 19 -40.38 -11.61 31.27
C ILE A 19 -41.86 -11.20 31.15
N LEU A 20 -42.14 -10.21 30.32
CA LEU A 20 -43.51 -9.88 29.88
C LEU A 20 -43.64 -10.32 28.41
N THR A 21 -44.42 -11.36 28.24
CA THR A 21 -44.94 -11.76 26.93
C THR A 21 -46.26 -11.00 26.70
N LEU A 22 -46.32 -10.19 25.64
CA LEU A 22 -47.56 -9.59 25.14
C LEU A 22 -47.97 -10.33 23.86
N THR A 23 -49.02 -11.13 23.97
CA THR A 23 -49.79 -11.65 22.85
C THR A 23 -50.93 -10.63 22.54
N ALA A 24 -50.88 -10.09 21.32
CA ALA A 24 -52.00 -9.30 20.79
C ALA A 24 -52.67 -10.08 19.66
N ALA A 25 -53.86 -10.53 19.95
CA ALA A 25 -54.79 -11.03 18.95
C ALA A 25 -55.67 -9.86 18.49
N ALA A 26 -55.68 -9.60 17.19
CA ALA A 26 -56.61 -8.66 16.57
C ALA A 26 -57.53 -9.43 15.63
N LEU A 27 -58.81 -9.43 15.96
CA LEU A 27 -59.88 -9.92 15.09
C LEU A 27 -60.13 -8.91 13.96
N SER A 28 -60.18 -9.41 12.76
CA SER A 28 -60.53 -8.67 11.54
C SER A 28 -62.05 -8.71 11.34
N ALA A 29 -62.67 -7.55 11.21
CA ALA A 29 -64.01 -7.44 10.64
C ALA A 29 -63.88 -7.10 9.15
N ALA A 30 -64.42 -7.95 8.31
CA ALA A 30 -64.48 -7.79 6.87
C ALA A 30 -65.65 -6.85 6.50
N CYS A 31 -65.37 -5.76 5.81
CA CYS A 31 -66.36 -5.05 5.00
C CYS A 31 -65.99 -5.26 3.53
N LEU A 32 -66.83 -6.02 2.80
CA LEU A 32 -66.82 -6.13 1.36
C LEU A 32 -67.24 -4.79 0.74
N ALA A 33 -66.29 -4.06 0.12
CA ALA A 33 -66.60 -3.09 -0.87
C ALA A 33 -65.86 -3.53 -2.15
N GLY A 34 -66.60 -4.07 -3.10
CA GLY A 34 -66.08 -4.44 -4.42
C GLY A 34 -65.78 -3.20 -5.22
N ALA A 35 -64.52 -2.86 -5.38
CA ALA A 35 -64.03 -1.94 -6.41
C ALA A 35 -63.45 -2.77 -7.55
N LEU A 36 -64.03 -2.67 -8.72
CA LEU A 36 -63.49 -3.22 -9.94
C LEU A 36 -62.19 -2.44 -10.30
N VAL A 37 -61.07 -3.06 -10.05
CA VAL A 37 -59.76 -2.56 -10.46
C VAL A 37 -59.57 -2.91 -11.94
N GLY A 38 -59.56 -1.89 -12.81
CA GLY A 38 -59.38 -2.05 -14.23
C GLY A 38 -57.97 -2.55 -14.59
N PRO A 39 -57.78 -3.18 -15.75
CA PRO A 39 -56.51 -3.81 -16.17
C PRO A 39 -55.29 -2.87 -16.24
N ALA A 40 -55.50 -1.54 -16.28
CA ALA A 40 -54.41 -0.56 -16.31
C ALA A 40 -53.65 -0.42 -14.98
N GLN A 41 -54.29 -0.64 -13.80
CA GLN A 41 -53.61 -0.54 -12.51
C GLN A 41 -52.77 -1.77 -12.16
N ALA A 42 -53.16 -2.95 -12.68
CA ALA A 42 -52.38 -4.18 -12.52
C ALA A 42 -51.04 -4.12 -13.31
N GLN A 43 -51.05 -3.50 -14.49
CA GLN A 43 -49.83 -3.32 -15.30
C GLN A 43 -48.85 -2.33 -14.66
N THR A 44 -49.34 -1.27 -14.01
CA THR A 44 -48.47 -0.28 -13.37
C THR A 44 -47.79 -0.83 -12.12
N GLN A 45 -48.46 -1.68 -11.34
CA GLN A 45 -47.88 -2.35 -10.19
C GLN A 45 -46.85 -3.43 -10.58
N ALA A 46 -47.11 -4.18 -11.65
CA ALA A 46 -46.16 -5.17 -12.17
C ALA A 46 -44.89 -4.51 -12.72
N GLN A 47 -45.02 -3.37 -13.42
CA GLN A 47 -43.87 -2.59 -13.89
C GLN A 47 -43.05 -1.96 -12.77
N ALA A 48 -43.69 -1.45 -11.71
CA ALA A 48 -43.02 -0.91 -10.54
C ALA A 48 -42.26 -2.00 -9.75
N GLN A 49 -42.82 -3.21 -9.64
CA GLN A 49 -42.13 -4.34 -8.99
C GLN A 49 -40.96 -4.86 -9.84
N THR A 50 -41.07 -4.87 -11.18
CA THR A 50 -39.98 -5.26 -12.07
C THR A 50 -38.86 -4.24 -12.08
N GLN A 51 -39.16 -2.93 -11.97
CA GLN A 51 -38.16 -1.88 -11.84
C GLN A 51 -37.49 -1.87 -10.46
N ALA A 52 -38.21 -2.19 -9.37
CA ALA A 52 -37.63 -2.33 -8.03
C ALA A 52 -36.70 -3.57 -7.91
N GLN A 53 -37.02 -4.65 -8.64
CA GLN A 53 -36.14 -5.83 -8.69
C GLN A 53 -34.91 -5.63 -9.59
N ALA A 54 -34.97 -4.75 -10.57
CA ALA A 54 -33.81 -4.41 -11.42
C ALA A 54 -32.77 -3.50 -10.70
N GLN A 55 -33.12 -2.85 -9.59
CA GLN A 55 -32.23 -1.94 -8.86
C GLN A 55 -31.44 -2.58 -7.72
N THR A 56 -31.56 -3.87 -7.48
CA THR A 56 -30.86 -4.59 -6.39
C THR A 56 -29.95 -5.73 -6.86
N GLN A 57 -29.48 -5.70 -8.10
CA GLN A 57 -28.29 -6.47 -8.41
C GLN A 57 -27.07 -5.69 -7.84
N VAL A 58 -26.71 -5.95 -6.60
CA VAL A 58 -25.40 -5.64 -6.08
C VAL A 58 -24.42 -6.40 -6.99
N GLN A 59 -23.83 -5.69 -7.95
CA GLN A 59 -22.84 -6.28 -8.84
C GLN A 59 -21.72 -6.83 -7.97
N ALA A 60 -21.46 -8.13 -8.03
CA ALA A 60 -20.37 -8.72 -7.28
C ALA A 60 -19.08 -7.94 -7.59
N PRO A 61 -18.26 -7.61 -6.58
CA PRO A 61 -17.01 -6.91 -6.82
C PRO A 61 -16.23 -7.62 -7.92
N ALA A 62 -15.67 -6.85 -8.86
CA ALA A 62 -14.86 -7.42 -9.93
C ALA A 62 -13.72 -8.24 -9.33
N ALA A 63 -13.44 -9.41 -9.92
CA ALA A 63 -12.28 -10.23 -9.53
C ALA A 63 -10.98 -9.42 -9.71
N PHE A 64 -9.99 -9.70 -8.88
CA PHE A 64 -8.69 -9.08 -9.05
C PHE A 64 -8.01 -9.52 -10.36
N THR A 65 -7.18 -8.62 -10.91
CA THR A 65 -6.32 -8.91 -12.07
C THR A 65 -4.98 -9.47 -11.59
N HIS A 66 -4.51 -10.56 -12.21
CA HIS A 66 -3.27 -11.23 -11.83
C HIS A 66 -2.36 -11.54 -13.04
N PRO A 67 -1.02 -11.39 -12.90
CA PRO A 67 -0.35 -10.66 -11.83
C PRO A 67 -0.78 -9.19 -11.84
N GLY A 68 -0.87 -8.57 -10.65
CA GLY A 68 -1.44 -7.25 -10.57
C GLY A 68 -0.98 -6.41 -9.37
N VAL A 69 0.12 -6.75 -8.70
CA VAL A 69 0.72 -5.94 -7.64
C VAL A 69 1.92 -5.17 -8.18
N LEU A 70 1.78 -3.88 -8.31
CA LEU A 70 2.73 -2.90 -8.85
C LEU A 70 2.99 -3.06 -10.36
N VAL A 71 2.99 -4.27 -10.88
CA VAL A 71 3.16 -4.58 -12.30
C VAL A 71 2.12 -5.60 -12.76
N GLY A 72 1.52 -5.35 -13.92
CA GLY A 72 0.61 -6.27 -14.59
C GLY A 72 1.27 -6.98 -15.77
N SER A 73 0.54 -7.94 -16.39
CA SER A 73 1.07 -8.75 -17.50
C SER A 73 1.56 -7.89 -18.67
N SER A 74 0.80 -6.87 -19.09
CA SER A 74 1.19 -6.01 -20.22
C SER A 74 2.48 -5.23 -19.94
N GLN A 75 2.67 -4.74 -18.71
CA GLN A 75 3.90 -4.08 -18.30
C GLN A 75 5.09 -5.04 -18.27
N LEU A 76 4.89 -6.27 -17.79
CA LEU A 76 5.90 -7.31 -17.77
C LEU A 76 6.30 -7.75 -19.19
N ASP A 77 5.35 -7.86 -20.13
CA ASP A 77 5.64 -8.16 -21.53
C ASP A 77 6.42 -7.04 -22.21
N PHE A 78 6.07 -5.77 -21.91
CA PHE A 78 6.81 -4.62 -22.41
C PHE A 78 8.28 -4.66 -21.97
N ILE A 79 8.57 -4.82 -20.69
CA ILE A 79 9.96 -4.89 -20.22
C ILE A 79 10.73 -6.08 -20.80
N ARG A 80 10.09 -7.24 -20.91
CA ARG A 80 10.69 -8.40 -21.56
C ARG A 80 11.12 -8.08 -22.99
N GLY A 81 10.23 -7.47 -23.77
CA GLY A 81 10.54 -7.05 -25.15
C GLY A 81 11.69 -6.04 -25.21
N LYS A 82 11.68 -5.04 -24.32
CA LYS A 82 12.73 -4.01 -24.25
C LYS A 82 14.10 -4.59 -23.88
N VAL A 83 14.15 -5.48 -22.90
CA VAL A 83 15.41 -6.14 -22.49
C VAL A 83 15.93 -7.04 -23.61
N GLN A 84 15.07 -7.83 -24.25
CA GLN A 84 15.46 -8.73 -25.34
C GLN A 84 16.00 -8.00 -26.57
N THR A 85 15.50 -6.80 -26.85
CA THR A 85 15.99 -5.95 -27.94
C THR A 85 17.20 -5.08 -27.57
N GLY A 86 17.68 -5.16 -26.33
CA GLY A 86 18.81 -4.35 -25.85
C GLY A 86 18.48 -2.87 -25.67
N ALA A 87 17.19 -2.49 -25.55
CA ALA A 87 16.77 -1.11 -25.51
C ALA A 87 17.11 -0.43 -24.17
N ALA A 88 17.65 0.79 -24.24
CA ALA A 88 17.85 1.64 -23.06
C ALA A 88 16.53 2.36 -22.68
N PRO A 89 16.28 2.66 -21.38
CA PRO A 89 17.15 2.36 -20.23
C PRO A 89 16.97 0.94 -19.65
N TRP A 90 15.99 0.16 -20.14
CA TRP A 90 15.55 -1.13 -19.56
C TRP A 90 16.67 -2.18 -19.53
N LYS A 91 17.46 -2.31 -20.62
CA LYS A 91 18.55 -3.27 -20.65
C LYS A 91 19.62 -2.96 -19.60
N GLY A 92 20.00 -1.69 -19.46
CA GLY A 92 20.95 -1.25 -18.42
C GLY A 92 20.41 -1.49 -17.01
N ALA A 93 19.11 -1.22 -16.79
CA ALA A 93 18.46 -1.47 -15.49
C ALA A 93 18.37 -2.98 -15.18
N TYR A 94 18.09 -3.81 -16.19
CA TYR A 94 18.11 -5.27 -16.04
C TYR A 94 19.52 -5.76 -15.70
N ASP A 95 20.54 -5.27 -16.39
CA ASP A 95 21.93 -5.68 -16.15
C ASP A 95 22.39 -5.28 -14.75
N GLN A 96 22.04 -4.07 -14.29
CA GLN A 96 22.29 -3.64 -12.91
C GLN A 96 21.59 -4.56 -11.89
N MET A 97 20.33 -4.91 -12.14
CA MET A 97 19.57 -5.84 -11.29
C MET A 97 20.28 -7.20 -11.19
N MET A 98 20.70 -7.76 -12.31
CA MET A 98 21.34 -9.08 -12.36
C MET A 98 22.77 -9.06 -11.80
N ALA A 99 23.50 -7.95 -11.92
CA ALA A 99 24.81 -7.77 -11.32
C ALA A 99 24.79 -7.57 -9.80
N SER A 100 23.61 -7.26 -9.23
CA SER A 100 23.44 -7.09 -7.80
C SER A 100 23.53 -8.42 -7.06
N LYS A 101 23.80 -8.36 -5.73
CA LYS A 101 23.76 -9.57 -4.88
C LYS A 101 22.42 -10.30 -4.95
N TYR A 102 21.33 -9.60 -5.26
CA TYR A 102 19.97 -10.15 -5.34
C TYR A 102 19.73 -11.00 -6.60
N GLY A 103 20.48 -10.78 -7.68
CA GLY A 103 20.36 -11.52 -8.94
C GLY A 103 21.12 -12.85 -8.98
N SER A 104 21.92 -13.16 -7.96
CA SER A 104 22.74 -14.36 -7.92
C SER A 104 21.89 -15.61 -7.65
N LEU A 105 22.02 -16.65 -8.47
CA LEU A 105 21.40 -17.96 -8.22
C LEU A 105 21.97 -18.67 -6.98
N SER A 106 23.12 -18.23 -6.46
CA SER A 106 23.68 -18.70 -5.18
C SER A 106 23.17 -17.95 -3.97
N TYR A 107 22.22 -17.01 -4.16
CA TYR A 107 21.60 -16.29 -3.04
C TYR A 107 20.97 -17.27 -2.06
N THR A 108 21.27 -17.12 -0.77
CA THR A 108 20.76 -17.98 0.29
C THR A 108 19.86 -17.16 1.21
N PRO A 109 18.56 -17.49 1.33
CA PRO A 109 17.65 -16.81 2.24
C PRO A 109 18.01 -17.06 3.71
N LYS A 110 17.67 -16.10 4.57
CA LYS A 110 17.96 -16.12 6.01
C LYS A 110 16.71 -15.95 6.86
N PRO A 111 15.74 -16.87 6.75
CA PRO A 111 14.47 -16.73 7.45
C PRO A 111 14.65 -16.80 8.96
N ARG A 112 13.79 -16.06 9.69
CA ARG A 112 13.71 -16.04 11.15
C ARG A 112 12.31 -16.41 11.61
N ALA A 113 12.20 -17.10 12.73
CA ALA A 113 10.91 -17.39 13.34
C ALA A 113 10.26 -16.13 13.91
N VAL A 114 11.06 -15.24 14.47
CA VAL A 114 10.65 -13.91 14.91
C VAL A 114 11.60 -12.90 14.30
N VAL A 115 11.04 -11.85 13.69
CA VAL A 115 11.78 -10.67 13.23
C VAL A 115 11.60 -9.59 14.28
N GLU A 116 12.68 -9.19 14.94
CA GLU A 116 12.64 -8.17 15.98
C GLU A 116 13.34 -6.90 15.51
N CYS A 117 12.58 -5.81 15.40
CA CYS A 117 13.04 -4.52 14.88
C CYS A 117 12.73 -3.39 15.85
N GLY A 118 13.79 -2.87 16.49
CA GLY A 118 13.70 -1.66 17.30
C GLY A 118 13.78 -0.38 16.48
N PRO A 119 13.84 0.80 17.12
CA PRO A 119 13.98 2.09 16.43
C PRO A 119 15.19 2.07 15.51
N TYR A 120 15.02 2.56 14.27
CA TYR A 120 16.07 2.53 13.23
C TYR A 120 16.67 1.13 13.00
N SER A 121 15.88 0.07 13.22
CA SER A 121 16.32 -1.34 13.21
C SER A 121 17.43 -1.65 14.22
N ASP A 122 17.36 -1.09 15.40
CA ASP A 122 18.23 -1.45 16.54
C ASP A 122 17.35 -1.80 17.76
N PRO A 123 17.28 -3.07 18.22
CA PRO A 123 17.97 -4.24 17.65
C PRO A 123 17.51 -4.59 16.23
N ASN A 124 18.43 -5.22 15.45
CA ASN A 124 18.20 -5.74 14.11
C ASN A 124 18.32 -7.27 14.11
N TYR A 125 17.28 -7.95 14.58
CA TYR A 125 17.23 -9.40 14.51
C TYR A 125 16.35 -9.85 13.35
N GLY A 126 16.98 -10.06 12.20
CA GLY A 126 16.30 -10.49 10.97
C GLY A 126 15.66 -9.36 10.14
N CYS A 127 15.64 -8.10 10.58
CA CYS A 127 15.00 -7.00 9.85
C CYS A 127 15.62 -6.77 8.48
N THR A 128 16.95 -6.67 8.43
CA THR A 128 17.68 -6.51 7.18
C THR A 128 17.61 -7.77 6.33
N ASP A 129 17.72 -8.95 6.94
CA ASP A 129 17.63 -10.24 6.23
C ASP A 129 16.28 -10.36 5.51
N GLU A 130 15.16 -10.07 6.20
CA GLU A 130 13.82 -10.17 5.63
C GLU A 130 13.61 -9.22 4.43
N ARG A 131 14.00 -7.94 4.57
CA ARG A 131 13.88 -6.97 3.46
C ARG A 131 14.70 -7.39 2.25
N GLN A 132 15.92 -7.84 2.48
CA GLN A 132 16.82 -8.30 1.41
C GLN A 132 16.30 -9.57 0.73
N ASP A 133 15.78 -10.51 1.48
CA ASP A 133 15.19 -11.74 0.95
C ASP A 133 13.93 -11.45 0.14
N ALA A 134 13.09 -10.51 0.57
CA ALA A 134 11.92 -10.07 -0.21
C ALA A 134 12.33 -9.44 -1.55
N ILE A 135 13.34 -8.55 -1.54
CA ILE A 135 13.89 -7.95 -2.77
C ILE A 135 14.52 -9.02 -3.66
N ALA A 136 15.24 -10.00 -3.10
CA ALA A 136 15.84 -11.09 -3.87
C ALA A 136 14.76 -11.96 -4.54
N ALA A 137 13.68 -12.30 -3.83
CA ALA A 137 12.55 -13.03 -4.42
C ALA A 137 11.94 -12.26 -5.58
N TYR A 138 11.72 -10.96 -5.44
CA TYR A 138 11.19 -10.10 -6.52
C TYR A 138 12.17 -9.99 -7.69
N THR A 139 13.46 -9.84 -7.42
CA THR A 139 14.53 -9.84 -8.44
C THR A 139 14.48 -11.12 -9.28
N HIS A 140 14.39 -12.27 -8.63
CA HIS A 140 14.34 -13.56 -9.33
C HIS A 140 13.00 -13.77 -10.07
N ALA A 141 11.89 -13.26 -9.55
CA ALA A 141 10.61 -13.30 -10.25
C ALA A 141 10.64 -12.46 -11.55
N LEU A 142 11.23 -11.26 -11.52
CA LEU A 142 11.44 -10.44 -12.72
C LEU A 142 12.40 -11.11 -13.70
N ALA A 143 13.53 -11.67 -13.22
CA ALA A 143 14.50 -12.39 -14.04
C ALA A 143 13.86 -13.62 -14.74
N TRP A 144 13.03 -14.37 -14.03
CA TRP A 144 12.20 -15.43 -14.59
C TRP A 144 11.33 -14.90 -15.73
N TYR A 145 10.56 -13.82 -15.48
CA TYR A 145 9.65 -13.32 -16.50
C TYR A 145 10.36 -12.85 -17.76
N VAL A 146 11.51 -12.21 -17.61
CA VAL A 146 12.31 -11.71 -18.74
C VAL A 146 12.97 -12.84 -19.52
N THR A 147 13.58 -13.80 -18.83
CA THR A 147 14.41 -14.84 -19.46
C THR A 147 13.67 -16.13 -19.78
N ARG A 148 12.62 -16.45 -19.05
CA ARG A 148 11.94 -17.74 -19.02
C ARG A 148 12.87 -18.90 -18.60
N ASP A 149 13.94 -18.59 -17.87
CA ASP A 149 14.83 -19.58 -17.29
C ASP A 149 14.29 -20.02 -15.92
N ASP A 150 13.85 -21.28 -15.84
CA ASP A 150 13.24 -21.91 -14.67
C ASP A 150 14.09 -21.79 -13.39
N ARG A 151 15.40 -21.65 -13.51
CA ARG A 151 16.29 -21.50 -12.35
C ARG A 151 15.92 -20.28 -11.52
N TYR A 152 15.51 -19.18 -12.16
CA TYR A 152 15.06 -17.96 -11.45
C TYR A 152 13.71 -18.13 -10.79
N ALA A 153 12.74 -18.76 -11.45
CA ALA A 153 11.47 -19.07 -10.81
C ALA A 153 11.64 -19.96 -9.57
N LYS A 154 12.44 -21.02 -9.71
CA LYS A 154 12.77 -21.93 -8.60
C LYS A 154 13.49 -21.23 -7.46
N LYS A 155 14.39 -20.27 -7.74
CA LYS A 155 15.07 -19.48 -6.71
C LYS A 155 14.11 -18.52 -6.00
N ALA A 156 13.21 -17.85 -6.70
CA ALA A 156 12.16 -17.03 -6.09
C ALA A 156 11.28 -17.87 -5.14
N ILE A 157 10.87 -19.06 -5.59
CA ILE A 157 10.08 -20.01 -4.78
C ILE A 157 10.88 -20.47 -3.55
N GLU A 158 12.14 -20.84 -3.70
CA GLU A 158 13.03 -21.25 -2.60
C GLU A 158 13.06 -20.19 -1.49
N ILE A 159 13.22 -18.92 -1.85
CA ILE A 159 13.25 -17.81 -0.89
C ILE A 159 11.90 -17.64 -0.20
N MET A 160 10.81 -17.59 -0.96
CA MET A 160 9.45 -17.44 -0.43
C MET A 160 9.04 -18.64 0.43
N ASP A 161 9.43 -19.84 0.04
CA ASP A 161 9.14 -21.06 0.81
C ASP A 161 9.92 -21.13 2.12
N ALA A 162 11.16 -20.67 2.13
CA ALA A 162 11.97 -20.62 3.36
C ALA A 162 11.33 -19.71 4.42
N TRP A 163 10.86 -18.53 4.01
CA TRP A 163 10.18 -17.61 4.92
C TRP A 163 8.81 -18.12 5.35
N SER A 164 7.99 -18.62 4.43
CA SER A 164 6.65 -19.13 4.77
C SER A 164 6.67 -20.40 5.64
N ALA A 165 7.76 -21.14 5.64
CA ALA A 165 7.94 -22.27 6.56
C ALA A 165 8.39 -21.83 7.97
N THR A 166 8.95 -20.63 8.12
CA THR A 166 9.72 -20.27 9.31
C THR A 166 9.08 -19.16 10.13
N ILE A 167 8.70 -18.03 9.51
CA ILE A 167 8.26 -16.83 10.24
C ILE A 167 6.95 -17.05 10.98
N LYS A 168 6.89 -16.52 12.22
CA LYS A 168 5.71 -16.58 13.10
C LYS A 168 5.26 -15.19 13.54
N ASP A 169 6.16 -14.24 13.72
CA ASP A 169 5.82 -12.92 14.25
C ASP A 169 6.87 -11.84 13.92
N HIS A 170 6.42 -10.58 13.97
CA HIS A 170 7.26 -9.39 13.99
C HIS A 170 7.08 -8.70 15.35
N THR A 171 8.17 -8.32 15.99
CA THR A 171 8.16 -7.76 17.35
C THR A 171 8.97 -6.47 17.46
N ASN A 172 8.82 -5.80 18.62
CA ASN A 172 9.45 -4.53 18.96
C ASN A 172 8.80 -3.31 18.27
N SER A 173 9.26 -2.11 18.55
CA SER A 173 8.59 -0.84 18.22
C SER A 173 8.45 -0.59 16.71
N ASN A 174 9.38 -1.08 15.90
CA ASN A 174 9.35 -0.92 14.44
C ASN A 174 8.64 -2.09 13.71
N ALA A 175 8.09 -3.06 14.41
CA ALA A 175 7.45 -4.22 13.82
C ALA A 175 6.40 -3.85 12.74
N PRO A 176 5.47 -2.89 12.94
CA PRO A 176 4.49 -2.54 11.92
C PRO A 176 5.14 -1.98 10.64
N LEU A 177 6.15 -1.13 10.78
CA LEU A 177 6.85 -0.53 9.64
C LEU A 177 7.70 -1.56 8.89
N GLN A 178 8.43 -2.40 9.61
CA GLN A 178 9.19 -3.52 9.04
C GLN A 178 8.28 -4.45 8.25
N THR A 179 7.13 -4.82 8.83
CA THR A 179 6.11 -5.64 8.16
C THR A 179 5.55 -4.93 6.92
N GLY A 180 5.40 -3.60 6.98
CA GLY A 180 5.02 -2.77 5.83
C GLY A 180 6.03 -2.88 4.69
N TRP A 181 7.31 -2.69 4.98
CA TRP A 181 8.36 -2.73 3.95
C TRP A 181 8.51 -4.11 3.30
N ALA A 182 8.69 -5.17 4.09
CA ALA A 182 8.82 -6.51 3.54
C ALA A 182 7.50 -6.99 2.91
N GLY A 183 6.37 -6.72 3.57
CA GLY A 183 5.03 -7.10 3.13
C GLY A 183 4.57 -6.44 1.85
N SER A 184 5.15 -5.30 1.43
CA SER A 184 4.88 -4.69 0.13
C SER A 184 5.62 -5.40 -1.01
N VAL A 185 6.79 -5.98 -0.74
CA VAL A 185 7.63 -6.62 -1.77
C VAL A 185 7.25 -8.09 -1.99
N TRP A 186 6.91 -8.82 -0.93
CA TRP A 186 6.52 -10.23 -1.05
C TRP A 186 5.40 -10.50 -2.07
N PRO A 187 4.27 -9.76 -2.07
CA PRO A 187 3.20 -9.97 -3.04
C PRO A 187 3.63 -9.72 -4.48
N ARG A 188 4.53 -8.76 -4.74
CA ARG A 188 5.06 -8.48 -6.10
C ARG A 188 5.73 -9.71 -6.69
N ALA A 189 6.61 -10.35 -5.90
CA ALA A 189 7.28 -11.59 -6.30
C ALA A 189 6.28 -12.74 -6.48
N ALA A 190 5.40 -12.90 -5.50
CA ALA A 190 4.45 -14.00 -5.45
C ALA A 190 3.43 -13.97 -6.59
N GLU A 191 2.92 -12.79 -6.95
CA GLU A 191 2.02 -12.58 -8.09
C GLU A 191 2.65 -13.04 -9.41
N ILE A 192 3.87 -12.57 -9.68
CA ILE A 192 4.56 -12.96 -10.90
C ILE A 192 4.72 -14.48 -10.96
N ILE A 193 5.20 -15.10 -9.89
CA ILE A 193 5.46 -16.55 -9.88
C ILE A 193 4.16 -17.34 -9.95
N ARG A 194 3.17 -17.03 -9.11
CA ARG A 194 1.90 -17.78 -9.04
C ARG A 194 1.16 -17.83 -10.37
N TYR A 195 1.17 -16.73 -11.12
CA TYR A 195 0.37 -16.59 -12.34
C TYR A 195 1.15 -16.77 -13.64
N THR A 196 2.48 -16.91 -13.58
CA THR A 196 3.30 -17.09 -14.79
C THR A 196 4.22 -18.31 -14.77
N TYR A 197 4.35 -18.98 -13.61
CA TYR A 197 5.09 -20.21 -13.44
C TYR A 197 4.21 -21.29 -12.80
N THR A 198 4.03 -22.43 -13.47
CA THR A 198 2.95 -23.39 -13.15
C THR A 198 3.24 -24.32 -11.98
N SER A 199 4.45 -24.31 -11.39
CA SER A 199 4.87 -25.28 -10.37
C SER A 199 5.36 -24.64 -9.09
N TRP A 200 4.40 -24.18 -8.26
CA TRP A 200 4.66 -23.74 -6.89
C TRP A 200 3.78 -24.47 -5.88
N PRO A 201 4.20 -25.66 -5.39
CA PRO A 201 3.37 -26.50 -4.50
C PRO A 201 3.00 -25.84 -3.17
N ASN A 202 3.86 -24.97 -2.64
CA ASN A 202 3.68 -24.35 -1.32
C ASN A 202 2.99 -22.96 -1.36
N VAL A 203 2.40 -22.57 -2.47
CA VAL A 203 1.73 -21.27 -2.61
C VAL A 203 0.70 -21.00 -1.52
N ASN A 204 -0.06 -22.02 -1.10
CA ASN A 204 -1.07 -21.88 -0.03
C ASN A 204 -0.42 -21.63 1.36
N ARG A 205 0.76 -22.20 1.62
CA ARG A 205 1.52 -21.92 2.85
C ARG A 205 2.01 -20.48 2.84
N PHE A 206 2.49 -20.00 1.71
CA PHE A 206 2.90 -18.60 1.55
C PHE A 206 1.71 -17.64 1.72
N ALA A 207 0.56 -17.94 1.12
CA ALA A 207 -0.68 -17.19 1.32
C ALA A 207 -1.10 -17.15 2.81
N THR A 208 -0.97 -18.27 3.52
CA THR A 208 -1.25 -18.37 4.96
C THR A 208 -0.31 -17.48 5.77
N MET A 209 0.98 -17.43 5.43
CA MET A 209 1.95 -16.52 6.04
C MET A 209 1.51 -15.07 5.88
N LEU A 210 1.20 -14.63 4.67
CA LEU A 210 0.77 -13.25 4.43
C LEU A 210 -0.52 -12.91 5.19
N ARG A 211 -1.50 -13.82 5.20
CA ARG A 211 -2.78 -13.63 5.90
C ARG A 211 -2.65 -13.54 7.40
N ASN A 212 -1.82 -14.38 8.01
CA ASN A 212 -1.80 -14.56 9.46
C ASN A 212 -0.65 -13.82 10.16
N VAL A 213 0.44 -13.53 9.46
CA VAL A 213 1.63 -12.91 10.07
C VAL A 213 1.76 -11.44 9.64
N TYR A 214 1.53 -11.12 8.36
CA TYR A 214 1.74 -9.76 7.83
C TYR A 214 0.48 -8.90 7.89
N LEU A 215 -0.63 -9.36 7.32
CA LEU A 215 -1.85 -8.54 7.19
C LEU A 215 -2.35 -7.99 8.54
N PRO A 216 -2.41 -8.77 9.63
CA PRO A 216 -2.87 -8.25 10.92
C PRO A 216 -1.99 -7.13 11.50
N LYS A 217 -0.70 -7.10 11.16
CA LYS A 217 0.24 -6.06 11.63
C LYS A 217 0.06 -4.73 10.90
N VAL A 218 -0.41 -4.75 9.64
CA VAL A 218 -0.45 -3.56 8.78
C VAL A 218 -1.84 -3.00 8.56
N ILE A 219 -2.89 -3.83 8.53
CA ILE A 219 -4.23 -3.44 8.06
C ILE A 219 -4.91 -2.33 8.89
N ASN A 220 -4.49 -2.13 10.11
CA ASN A 220 -5.04 -1.09 10.98
C ASN A 220 -4.29 0.25 10.90
N GLY A 221 -3.20 0.32 10.12
CA GLY A 221 -2.42 1.53 9.94
C GLY A 221 -1.71 2.00 11.21
N SER A 222 -1.28 3.27 11.21
CA SER A 222 -0.52 3.88 12.29
C SER A 222 -0.81 5.38 12.38
N ASN A 223 -0.76 5.95 13.59
CA ASN A 223 -0.76 7.39 13.82
C ASN A 223 0.67 7.97 13.99
N SER A 224 1.70 7.19 13.71
CA SER A 224 3.08 7.67 13.62
C SER A 224 3.27 8.59 12.42
N ASN A 225 4.50 8.90 12.01
CA ASN A 225 4.75 9.67 10.79
C ASN A 225 4.06 9.06 9.57
N GLY A 226 3.68 9.90 8.60
CA GLY A 226 2.80 9.47 7.51
C GLY A 226 3.37 8.36 6.63
N ASN A 227 4.70 8.28 6.44
CA ASN A 227 5.32 7.19 5.71
C ASN A 227 5.03 5.81 6.31
N TRP A 228 4.86 5.71 7.65
CA TRP A 228 4.53 4.46 8.32
C TRP A 228 3.20 3.88 7.82
N GLU A 229 2.13 4.68 7.91
CA GLU A 229 0.83 4.20 7.46
C GLU A 229 0.79 3.97 5.97
N LEU A 230 1.44 4.83 5.16
CA LEU A 230 1.51 4.65 3.71
C LEU A 230 2.22 3.34 3.34
N SER A 231 3.37 3.02 3.94
CA SER A 231 4.06 1.74 3.72
C SER A 231 3.23 0.54 4.21
N MET A 232 2.54 0.68 5.34
CA MET A 232 1.64 -0.37 5.84
C MET A 232 0.45 -0.60 4.90
N MET A 233 -0.12 0.48 4.34
CA MET A 233 -1.24 0.34 3.38
C MET A 233 -0.76 -0.23 2.05
N GLU A 234 0.44 0.07 1.60
CA GLU A 234 1.02 -0.56 0.43
C GLU A 234 1.12 -2.09 0.59
N ALA A 235 1.64 -2.54 1.73
CA ALA A 235 1.66 -3.96 2.06
C ALA A 235 0.25 -4.56 2.11
N ALA A 236 -0.68 -3.88 2.79
CA ALA A 236 -2.06 -4.37 2.92
C ALA A 236 -2.76 -4.49 1.58
N VAL A 237 -2.60 -3.51 0.67
CA VAL A 237 -3.17 -3.56 -0.69
C VAL A 237 -2.57 -4.71 -1.49
N GLY A 238 -1.24 -4.83 -1.54
CA GLY A 238 -0.58 -5.91 -2.29
C GLY A 238 -0.91 -7.31 -1.75
N ILE A 239 -0.92 -7.48 -0.43
CA ILE A 239 -1.31 -8.73 0.22
C ILE A 239 -2.77 -9.08 -0.10
N SER A 240 -3.67 -8.09 -0.06
CA SER A 240 -5.09 -8.31 -0.33
C SER A 240 -5.35 -8.73 -1.77
N VAL A 241 -4.64 -8.14 -2.74
CA VAL A 241 -4.69 -8.58 -4.15
C VAL A 241 -4.24 -10.04 -4.25
N PHE A 242 -3.08 -10.41 -3.72
CA PHE A 242 -2.56 -11.78 -3.79
C PHE A 242 -3.47 -12.81 -3.11
N LEU A 243 -4.21 -12.41 -2.05
CA LEU A 243 -5.11 -13.25 -1.29
C LEU A 243 -6.54 -13.28 -1.83
N ASP A 244 -6.87 -12.52 -2.86
CA ASP A 244 -8.25 -12.28 -3.33
C ASP A 244 -9.18 -11.74 -2.21
N ASP A 245 -8.65 -10.91 -1.29
CA ASP A 245 -9.37 -10.35 -0.14
C ASP A 245 -9.83 -8.91 -0.42
N ARG A 246 -11.01 -8.77 -1.04
CA ARG A 246 -11.60 -7.46 -1.36
C ARG A 246 -11.87 -6.61 -0.11
N THR A 247 -12.29 -7.23 0.99
CA THR A 247 -12.61 -6.51 2.23
C THR A 247 -11.38 -5.82 2.81
N SER A 248 -10.26 -6.51 2.88
CA SER A 248 -8.99 -5.93 3.35
C SER A 248 -8.44 -4.89 2.37
N TYR A 249 -8.59 -5.14 1.06
CA TYR A 249 -8.21 -4.18 0.01
C TYR A 249 -8.96 -2.85 0.17
N ASP A 250 -10.29 -2.89 0.22
CA ASP A 250 -11.13 -1.68 0.33
C ASP A 250 -10.82 -0.90 1.60
N LYS A 251 -10.60 -1.61 2.72
CA LYS A 251 -10.17 -1.00 3.99
C LYS A 251 -8.82 -0.29 3.85
N ALA A 252 -7.85 -0.93 3.21
CA ALA A 252 -6.51 -0.36 3.02
C ALA A 252 -6.55 0.85 2.08
N VAL A 253 -7.30 0.80 0.98
CA VAL A 253 -7.48 1.93 0.05
C VAL A 253 -8.14 3.12 0.74
N ALA A 254 -9.19 2.90 1.54
CA ALA A 254 -9.83 3.99 2.28
C ALA A 254 -8.87 4.70 3.25
N ARG A 255 -8.01 3.94 3.96
CA ARG A 255 -6.98 4.51 4.84
C ARG A 255 -5.90 5.25 4.04
N TYR A 256 -5.45 4.67 2.94
CA TYR A 256 -4.49 5.28 2.03
C TYR A 256 -4.96 6.65 1.52
N LEU A 257 -6.21 6.77 1.08
CA LEU A 257 -6.76 8.02 0.59
C LEU A 257 -6.78 9.10 1.68
N ASN A 258 -7.20 8.76 2.90
CA ASN A 258 -7.18 9.67 4.03
C ASN A 258 -5.75 10.10 4.41
N ARG A 259 -4.82 9.15 4.45
CA ARG A 259 -3.41 9.43 4.79
C ARG A 259 -2.73 10.27 3.72
N THR A 260 -2.95 10.00 2.45
CA THR A 260 -2.37 10.80 1.35
C THR A 260 -2.79 12.26 1.43
N GLN A 261 -4.05 12.54 1.74
CA GLN A 261 -4.53 13.90 1.94
C GLN A 261 -3.88 14.59 3.15
N ALA A 262 -3.61 13.85 4.22
CA ALA A 262 -2.97 14.37 5.43
C ALA A 262 -1.43 14.40 5.35
N TYR A 263 -0.85 13.79 4.34
CA TYR A 263 0.60 13.68 4.16
C TYR A 263 1.18 14.74 3.22
N VAL A 264 0.46 15.10 2.17
CA VAL A 264 0.88 16.11 1.19
C VAL A 264 -0.06 17.29 1.28
N TYR A 265 0.48 18.47 1.54
CA TYR A 265 -0.30 19.71 1.60
C TYR A 265 -0.54 20.30 0.20
N LEU A 266 -1.75 20.80 0.00
CA LEU A 266 -2.12 21.69 -1.10
C LEU A 266 -2.74 22.97 -0.52
N GLU A 267 -2.50 24.12 -1.15
CA GLU A 267 -3.12 25.39 -0.73
C GLU A 267 -4.64 25.35 -0.73
N SER A 268 -5.25 24.49 -1.56
CA SER A 268 -6.69 24.20 -1.54
C SER A 268 -7.20 23.54 -0.26
N ASP A 269 -6.31 23.03 0.61
CA ASP A 269 -6.68 22.50 1.92
C ASP A 269 -7.02 23.60 2.94
N GLY A 270 -6.63 24.83 2.63
CA GLY A 270 -6.77 26.01 3.52
C GLY A 270 -5.49 26.32 4.28
N ALA A 271 -5.58 27.06 5.37
CA ALA A 271 -4.42 27.57 6.12
C ALA A 271 -3.57 26.47 6.80
N LEU A 272 -4.10 25.27 6.99
CA LEU A 272 -3.44 24.15 7.65
C LEU A 272 -3.60 22.86 6.84
N PRO A 273 -2.61 21.96 6.91
CA PRO A 273 -2.74 20.63 6.34
C PRO A 273 -3.95 19.87 6.87
N LYS A 274 -4.52 19.01 6.04
CA LYS A 274 -5.53 18.04 6.49
C LYS A 274 -4.95 17.06 7.49
N THR A 275 -5.81 16.51 8.32
CA THR A 275 -5.45 15.49 9.32
C THR A 275 -6.26 14.22 9.11
N VAL A 276 -5.68 13.08 9.47
CA VAL A 276 -6.43 11.81 9.43
C VAL A 276 -7.51 11.84 10.53
N PRO A 277 -8.75 11.46 10.22
CA PRO A 277 -9.82 11.36 11.21
C PRO A 277 -9.39 10.51 12.43
N GLY A 278 -9.63 11.03 13.63
CA GLY A 278 -9.26 10.35 14.87
C GLY A 278 -7.76 10.39 15.25
N SER A 279 -6.93 11.14 14.52
CA SER A 279 -5.49 11.28 14.83
C SER A 279 -5.20 12.13 16.06
N GLY A 280 -6.19 12.90 16.58
CA GLY A 280 -5.99 13.83 17.68
C GLY A 280 -5.22 15.11 17.31
N LEU A 281 -4.95 15.34 16.01
CA LEU A 281 -4.31 16.56 15.49
C LEU A 281 -5.37 17.65 15.23
N ASP A 282 -5.92 18.22 16.29
CA ASP A 282 -7.07 19.12 16.29
C ASP A 282 -6.71 20.60 16.52
N THR A 283 -5.44 20.91 16.75
CA THR A 283 -4.94 22.29 16.92
C THR A 283 -3.75 22.58 16.01
N LYS A 284 -3.56 23.86 15.67
CA LYS A 284 -2.42 24.34 14.88
C LYS A 284 -1.09 23.85 15.47
N ASP A 285 -0.91 23.97 16.78
CA ASP A 285 0.35 23.61 17.45
C ASP A 285 0.65 22.11 17.33
N LYS A 286 -0.38 21.26 17.47
CA LYS A 286 -0.24 19.81 17.26
C LYS A 286 0.10 19.48 15.82
N ILE A 287 -0.50 20.17 14.85
CA ILE A 287 -0.23 19.99 13.42
C ILE A 287 1.20 20.41 13.13
N VAL A 288 1.63 21.61 13.53
CA VAL A 288 3.01 22.12 13.35
C VAL A 288 4.02 21.15 13.96
N LYS A 289 3.77 20.69 15.21
CA LYS A 289 4.66 19.71 15.85
C LYS A 289 4.74 18.40 15.06
N TYR A 290 3.61 17.90 14.57
CA TYR A 290 3.57 16.68 13.76
C TYR A 290 4.27 16.86 12.40
N TRP A 291 4.23 18.08 11.83
CA TRP A 291 4.92 18.47 10.61
C TRP A 291 6.38 18.92 10.87
N GLN A 292 7.02 18.35 11.86
CA GLN A 292 8.44 18.54 12.20
C GLN A 292 8.80 20.02 12.51
N GLY A 293 7.86 20.78 13.04
CA GLY A 293 8.02 22.20 13.36
C GLY A 293 7.76 23.16 12.20
N GLN A 294 7.44 22.67 11.02
CA GLN A 294 7.11 23.50 9.85
C GLN A 294 5.76 24.20 10.06
N SER A 295 5.75 25.52 10.02
CA SER A 295 4.58 26.37 10.27
C SER A 295 4.10 27.16 9.05
N THR A 296 4.92 27.24 8.00
CA THR A 296 4.56 27.82 6.71
C THR A 296 4.31 26.68 5.72
N PHE A 297 3.08 26.60 5.22
CA PHE A 297 2.67 25.50 4.35
C PHE A 297 2.52 25.99 2.92
N VAL A 298 3.12 25.30 1.98
CA VAL A 298 3.03 25.54 0.53
C VAL A 298 2.72 24.23 -0.20
N THR A 299 2.06 24.33 -1.34
CA THR A 299 1.70 23.18 -2.19
C THR A 299 2.91 22.28 -2.47
N GLY A 300 2.76 20.99 -2.23
CA GLY A 300 3.78 19.95 -2.44
C GLY A 300 4.64 19.63 -1.21
N LEU A 301 4.53 20.44 -0.14
CA LEU A 301 5.18 20.09 1.12
C LEU A 301 4.59 18.81 1.70
N THR A 302 5.43 17.88 2.17
CA THR A 302 5.00 16.68 2.86
C THR A 302 5.20 16.78 4.36
N GLN A 303 4.49 15.97 5.12
CA GLN A 303 4.58 15.93 6.58
C GLN A 303 6.00 15.70 7.09
N GLU A 304 6.84 15.02 6.30
CA GLU A 304 8.21 14.67 6.70
C GLU A 304 9.31 15.44 5.95
N THR A 305 8.97 16.42 5.11
CA THR A 305 9.96 17.23 4.38
C THR A 305 11.04 17.80 5.29
N CYS A 306 10.65 18.29 6.48
CA CYS A 306 11.62 18.86 7.44
C CYS A 306 12.23 17.83 8.39
N ARG A 307 11.86 16.57 8.28
CA ARG A 307 12.57 15.46 8.91
C ARG A 307 13.79 15.07 8.09
N ASP A 308 13.58 14.59 6.90
CA ASP A 308 14.55 14.32 5.84
C ASP A 308 13.84 13.81 4.58
N PHE A 309 14.52 13.89 3.43
CA PHE A 309 13.98 13.44 2.15
C PHE A 309 13.94 11.90 2.01
N THR A 310 14.77 11.18 2.74
CA THR A 310 14.72 9.71 2.75
C THR A 310 13.37 9.20 3.22
N HIS A 311 12.87 9.70 4.37
CA HIS A 311 11.54 9.33 4.88
C HIS A 311 10.41 9.89 4.03
N THR A 312 10.57 11.11 3.50
CA THR A 312 9.65 11.68 2.52
C THR A 312 9.54 10.78 1.28
N GLY A 313 10.66 10.27 0.79
CA GLY A 313 10.72 9.33 -0.33
C GLY A 313 9.95 8.04 -0.06
N TYR A 314 9.98 7.52 1.16
CA TYR A 314 9.19 6.34 1.53
C TYR A 314 7.68 6.61 1.41
N GLY A 315 7.22 7.75 1.87
CA GLY A 315 5.82 8.14 1.73
C GLY A 315 5.40 8.33 0.27
N ILE A 316 6.20 9.02 -0.53
CA ILE A 316 5.94 9.28 -1.95
C ILE A 316 5.90 7.98 -2.76
N SER A 317 6.87 7.08 -2.54
CA SER A 317 6.89 5.79 -3.24
C SER A 317 5.66 4.94 -2.90
N ALA A 318 5.29 4.85 -1.62
CA ALA A 318 4.10 4.10 -1.21
C ALA A 318 2.82 4.68 -1.84
N ILE A 319 2.69 6.03 -1.93
CA ILE A 319 1.56 6.66 -2.63
C ILE A 319 1.53 6.25 -4.11
N SER A 320 2.67 6.28 -4.78
CA SER A 320 2.79 5.91 -6.19
C SER A 320 2.46 4.43 -6.44
N HIS A 321 2.97 3.55 -5.59
CA HIS A 321 2.81 2.09 -5.72
C HIS A 321 1.38 1.63 -5.50
N ILE A 322 0.69 2.22 -4.51
CA ILE A 322 -0.73 1.90 -4.26
C ILE A 322 -1.59 2.38 -5.42
N ALA A 323 -1.39 3.62 -5.89
CA ALA A 323 -2.14 4.15 -7.02
C ALA A 323 -1.94 3.30 -8.29
N GLU A 324 -0.71 2.85 -8.56
CA GLU A 324 -0.42 1.99 -9.72
C GLU A 324 -1.02 0.59 -9.55
N THR A 325 -0.90 -0.02 -8.38
CA THR A 325 -1.56 -1.30 -8.08
C THR A 325 -3.06 -1.20 -8.27
N SER A 326 -3.71 -0.18 -7.70
CA SER A 326 -5.16 0.01 -7.82
C SER A 326 -5.60 0.24 -9.27
N ARG A 327 -4.82 0.99 -10.06
CA ARG A 327 -5.08 1.16 -11.51
C ARG A 327 -5.07 -0.18 -12.25
N ILE A 328 -4.08 -1.04 -11.97
CA ILE A 328 -4.02 -2.39 -12.57
C ILE A 328 -5.24 -3.22 -12.16
N GLN A 329 -5.76 -3.00 -10.96
CA GLN A 329 -6.97 -3.65 -10.47
C GLN A 329 -8.28 -3.05 -11.04
N GLY A 330 -8.17 -2.08 -11.96
CA GLY A 330 -9.32 -1.42 -12.57
C GLY A 330 -9.93 -0.29 -11.72
N GLU A 331 -9.29 0.06 -10.60
CA GLU A 331 -9.68 1.17 -9.73
C GLU A 331 -8.67 2.32 -9.86
N ASP A 332 -8.94 3.26 -10.77
CA ASP A 332 -8.05 4.40 -11.00
C ASP A 332 -8.19 5.44 -9.87
N LEU A 333 -7.20 5.50 -9.00
CA LEU A 333 -7.10 6.45 -7.89
C LEU A 333 -6.37 7.75 -8.27
N TYR A 334 -5.77 7.86 -9.46
CA TYR A 334 -5.04 9.08 -9.86
C TYR A 334 -5.91 10.35 -9.88
N PRO A 335 -7.21 10.32 -10.23
CA PRO A 335 -8.07 11.50 -10.07
C PRO A 335 -8.15 12.04 -8.65
N GLN A 336 -7.96 11.20 -7.62
CA GLN A 336 -8.05 11.57 -6.21
C GLN A 336 -6.69 11.96 -5.60
N VAL A 337 -5.60 11.32 -6.02
CA VAL A 337 -4.29 11.50 -5.39
C VAL A 337 -3.25 12.12 -6.32
N GLY A 338 -3.48 12.14 -7.62
CA GLY A 338 -2.47 12.49 -8.64
C GLY A 338 -1.94 13.91 -8.49
N GLU A 339 -2.80 14.88 -8.20
CA GLU A 339 -2.33 16.26 -7.99
C GLU A 339 -1.44 16.37 -6.76
N ARG A 340 -1.79 15.75 -5.64
CA ARG A 340 -0.92 15.73 -4.45
C ARG A 340 0.41 15.06 -4.73
N LEU A 341 0.39 13.92 -5.41
CA LEU A 341 1.59 13.18 -5.76
C LEU A 341 2.48 13.99 -6.72
N ARG A 342 1.89 14.63 -7.74
CA ARG A 342 2.59 15.49 -8.70
C ARG A 342 3.31 16.64 -7.98
N GLN A 343 2.60 17.32 -7.11
CA GLN A 343 3.14 18.45 -6.36
C GLN A 343 4.23 18.02 -5.37
N ALA A 344 4.03 16.91 -4.66
CA ALA A 344 5.05 16.38 -3.76
C ALA A 344 6.32 15.98 -4.50
N LEU A 345 6.20 15.24 -5.61
CA LEU A 345 7.33 14.87 -6.46
C LEU A 345 8.08 16.12 -6.97
N GLY A 346 7.37 17.11 -7.51
CA GLY A 346 7.96 18.33 -8.04
C GLY A 346 8.68 19.15 -6.96
N PHE A 347 8.06 19.28 -5.78
CA PHE A 347 8.62 20.02 -4.66
C PHE A 347 9.92 19.39 -4.13
N GLN A 348 9.89 18.08 -3.85
CA GLN A 348 11.07 17.40 -3.33
C GLN A 348 12.19 17.34 -4.38
N SER A 349 11.87 17.03 -5.63
CA SER A 349 12.85 16.97 -6.72
C SER A 349 13.56 18.31 -6.95
N LYS A 350 12.85 19.44 -6.79
CA LYS A 350 13.42 20.78 -6.90
C LYS A 350 14.60 21.00 -5.94
N TYR A 351 14.42 20.60 -4.69
CA TYR A 351 15.46 20.78 -3.67
C TYR A 351 16.53 19.70 -3.72
N GLU A 352 16.17 18.47 -4.06
CA GLU A 352 17.14 17.40 -4.33
C GLU A 352 18.09 17.75 -5.49
N LEU A 353 17.63 18.52 -6.48
CA LEU A 353 18.43 19.05 -7.58
C LEU A 353 19.30 20.28 -7.20
N GLY A 354 19.35 20.66 -5.91
CA GLY A 354 20.24 21.70 -5.39
C GLY A 354 19.68 23.11 -5.45
N THR A 355 18.36 23.31 -5.62
CA THR A 355 17.77 24.64 -5.49
C THR A 355 17.98 25.18 -4.07
N ALA A 356 18.34 26.46 -3.94
CA ALA A 356 18.55 27.11 -2.64
C ALA A 356 17.31 27.02 -1.75
N VAL A 357 17.49 26.57 -0.51
CA VAL A 357 16.41 26.39 0.46
C VAL A 357 16.09 27.74 1.10
N PRO A 358 14.84 28.24 0.99
CA PRO A 358 14.48 29.51 1.61
C PRO A 358 14.40 29.36 3.14
N SER A 359 14.62 30.49 3.86
CA SER A 359 14.65 30.48 5.33
C SER A 359 13.38 29.97 6.01
N TRP A 360 12.23 30.10 5.37
CA TRP A 360 10.95 29.62 5.91
C TRP A 360 10.79 28.11 5.80
N LEU A 361 11.56 27.44 4.93
CA LEU A 361 11.46 25.99 4.75
C LEU A 361 12.47 25.29 5.67
N CYS A 362 11.98 24.58 6.64
CA CYS A 362 12.78 23.77 7.59
C CYS A 362 13.92 24.58 8.26
N GLY A 363 13.71 25.88 8.48
CA GLY A 363 14.74 26.76 9.04
C GLY A 363 15.91 27.09 8.08
N GLY A 364 15.69 26.95 6.77
CA GLY A 364 16.68 27.28 5.74
C GLY A 364 17.55 26.11 5.29
N THR A 365 17.30 24.89 5.76
CA THR A 365 18.04 23.69 5.36
C THR A 365 17.12 22.49 5.24
N VAL A 366 17.36 21.63 4.24
CA VAL A 366 16.74 20.32 4.12
C VAL A 366 17.83 19.24 4.19
N LYS A 367 17.46 18.06 4.67
CA LYS A 367 18.31 16.87 4.56
C LYS A 367 17.88 16.16 3.31
N ASP A 368 18.62 16.32 2.24
CA ASP A 368 18.41 15.70 0.94
C ASP A 368 18.57 14.17 1.00
N HIS A 369 18.58 13.52 -0.14
CA HIS A 369 18.61 12.09 -0.36
C HIS A 369 17.24 11.46 -0.45
N LEU A 370 16.48 11.88 -1.49
CA LEU A 370 15.15 11.35 -1.79
C LEU A 370 15.18 9.86 -2.13
N GLY A 371 16.27 9.40 -2.72
CA GLY A 371 16.41 8.00 -3.16
C GLY A 371 15.71 7.71 -4.50
N PRO A 372 15.73 6.44 -4.95
CA PRO A 372 15.23 6.02 -6.26
C PRO A 372 13.71 5.81 -6.26
N VAL A 373 12.93 6.86 -5.92
CA VAL A 373 11.48 6.75 -5.61
C VAL A 373 10.58 7.48 -6.60
N THR A 374 11.14 8.07 -7.64
CA THR A 374 10.38 8.97 -8.52
C THR A 374 9.77 8.27 -9.72
N GLU A 375 10.30 7.13 -10.14
CA GLU A 375 10.01 6.51 -11.43
C GLU A 375 8.53 6.15 -11.63
N VAL A 376 7.90 5.49 -10.64
CA VAL A 376 6.50 5.02 -10.76
C VAL A 376 5.54 6.21 -10.88
N GLY A 377 5.66 7.18 -9.96
CA GLY A 377 4.81 8.37 -9.99
C GLY A 377 5.06 9.25 -11.22
N PHE A 378 6.31 9.42 -11.63
CA PHE A 378 6.67 10.14 -12.84
C PHE A 378 6.11 9.48 -14.10
N ASN A 379 6.29 8.17 -14.25
CA ASN A 379 5.74 7.44 -15.39
C ASN A 379 4.22 7.55 -15.49
N ALA A 380 3.52 7.39 -14.37
CA ALA A 380 2.08 7.51 -14.34
C ALA A 380 1.59 8.92 -14.70
N LEU A 381 2.13 9.93 -14.02
CA LEU A 381 1.61 11.29 -14.13
C LEU A 381 2.11 12.02 -15.38
N HIS A 382 3.37 11.83 -15.77
CA HIS A 382 3.95 12.49 -16.92
C HIS A 382 3.74 11.68 -18.19
N ASN A 383 4.25 10.44 -18.26
CA ASN A 383 4.28 9.68 -19.50
C ASN A 383 2.88 9.19 -19.93
N ARG A 384 2.03 8.79 -18.96
CA ARG A 384 0.70 8.27 -19.24
C ARG A 384 -0.38 9.37 -19.25
N LEU A 385 -0.35 10.28 -18.25
CA LEU A 385 -1.39 11.30 -18.08
C LEU A 385 -1.02 12.67 -18.64
N GLY A 386 0.23 12.88 -19.09
CA GLY A 386 0.65 14.11 -19.81
C GLY A 386 0.88 15.32 -18.91
N TYR A 387 0.99 15.20 -17.61
CA TYR A 387 1.26 16.34 -16.73
C TYR A 387 2.70 16.86 -16.87
N PRO A 388 2.94 18.19 -16.89
CA PRO A 388 4.28 18.74 -16.84
C PRO A 388 4.93 18.48 -15.47
N MET A 389 6.18 17.93 -15.46
CA MET A 389 6.89 17.53 -14.25
C MET A 389 8.42 17.75 -14.40
N ASP A 390 8.86 18.92 -14.81
CA ASP A 390 10.26 19.21 -15.26
C ASP A 390 11.32 18.82 -14.22
N ASN A 391 11.15 19.20 -12.94
CA ASN A 391 12.10 18.85 -11.88
C ASN A 391 12.11 17.34 -11.62
N THR A 392 10.93 16.71 -11.59
CA THR A 392 10.82 15.28 -11.38
C THR A 392 11.42 14.53 -12.54
N GLN A 393 11.15 14.93 -13.78
CA GLN A 393 11.76 14.34 -14.97
C GLN A 393 13.27 14.38 -14.89
N LYS A 394 13.84 15.57 -14.66
CA LYS A 394 15.29 15.74 -14.58
C LYS A 394 15.91 14.85 -13.51
N LEU A 395 15.33 14.80 -12.32
CA LEU A 395 15.83 13.96 -11.24
C LEU A 395 15.73 12.47 -11.58
N THR A 396 14.55 12.04 -12.09
CA THR A 396 14.32 10.64 -12.46
C THR A 396 15.30 10.16 -13.52
N GLU A 397 15.49 10.95 -14.58
CA GLU A 397 16.43 10.61 -15.67
C GLU A 397 17.89 10.59 -15.20
N GLN A 398 18.29 11.49 -14.28
CA GLN A 398 19.62 11.47 -13.68
C GLN A 398 19.88 10.24 -12.80
N GLN A 399 18.84 9.70 -12.16
CA GLN A 399 18.97 8.52 -11.30
C GLN A 399 18.93 7.20 -12.07
N ARG A 400 18.55 7.19 -13.35
CA ARG A 400 18.48 5.96 -14.16
C ARG A 400 19.87 5.40 -14.49
N PRO A 401 20.07 4.06 -14.30
CA PRO A 401 19.11 3.13 -13.77
C PRO A 401 19.00 3.22 -12.25
N ALA A 402 17.80 3.49 -11.76
CA ALA A 402 17.52 3.46 -10.33
C ALA A 402 17.49 2.01 -9.83
N GLY A 403 18.30 1.71 -8.83
CA GLY A 403 18.44 0.36 -8.27
C GLY A 403 17.38 0.06 -7.20
N THR A 404 17.85 -0.08 -5.96
CA THR A 404 16.97 -0.32 -4.80
C THR A 404 17.42 0.51 -3.60
N ASN A 405 16.44 0.90 -2.76
CA ASN A 405 16.74 1.51 -1.46
C ASN A 405 17.03 0.46 -0.36
N ASN A 406 17.09 -0.83 -0.70
CA ASN A 406 17.26 -1.97 0.21
C ASN A 406 16.17 -2.11 1.29
N LEU A 407 15.03 -1.44 1.13
CA LEU A 407 13.86 -1.57 2.00
C LEU A 407 12.68 -2.19 1.23
N PHE A 408 12.11 -1.44 0.27
CA PHE A 408 10.92 -1.87 -0.47
C PHE A 408 10.82 -1.27 -1.89
N VAL A 409 11.62 -0.28 -2.21
CA VAL A 409 11.76 0.26 -3.58
C VAL A 409 12.83 -0.53 -4.31
N ALA A 410 12.48 -1.12 -5.45
CA ALA A 410 13.42 -1.93 -6.22
C ALA A 410 13.07 -1.99 -7.72
N TRP A 411 14.07 -1.72 -8.54
CA TRP A 411 14.11 -1.96 -9.99
C TRP A 411 13.09 -1.15 -10.80
N GLU A 412 12.70 0.03 -10.33
CA GLU A 412 11.61 0.79 -10.93
C GLU A 412 11.94 1.34 -12.32
N THR A 413 13.21 1.65 -12.63
CA THR A 413 13.61 1.97 -13.99
C THR A 413 13.35 0.79 -14.95
N LEU A 414 13.61 -0.45 -14.52
CA LEU A 414 13.28 -1.62 -15.32
C LEU A 414 11.78 -1.74 -15.55
N THR A 415 11.00 -1.60 -14.49
CA THR A 415 9.57 -1.93 -14.53
C THR A 415 8.68 -0.80 -15.07
N HIS A 416 9.04 0.46 -14.82
CA HIS A 416 8.16 1.60 -15.07
C HIS A 416 8.70 2.65 -16.04
N ALA A 417 10.01 2.72 -16.34
CA ALA A 417 10.51 3.74 -17.26
C ALA A 417 9.76 3.69 -18.59
N ASN A 418 9.06 4.78 -18.93
CA ASN A 418 8.28 4.94 -20.15
C ASN A 418 7.33 3.75 -20.46
N ASN A 419 6.85 3.07 -19.42
CA ASN A 419 5.95 1.94 -19.53
C ASN A 419 4.52 2.38 -19.20
N THR A 420 3.80 2.79 -20.22
CA THR A 420 2.44 3.36 -20.09
C THR A 420 1.32 2.31 -20.12
N ASN A 421 1.67 1.02 -20.19
CA ASN A 421 0.71 -0.09 -20.22
C ASN A 421 -0.06 -0.25 -18.91
#